data_5d1e31e973139e061ec4e8966023c173
#
_entry.id   5d1e31e973139e061ec4e8966023c173
#
_cell.length_a   1.000
_cell.length_b   1.000
_cell.length_c   1.000
_cell.angle_alpha   90.00
_cell.angle_beta   90.00
_cell.angle_gamma   90.00
#
_symmetry.space_group_name_H-M   'P 1'
#
loop_
_entity.id
_entity.type
_entity.pdbx_description
1 polymer ?
#
loop_
_entity_poly.entity_id
_entity_poly.type
_entity_poly.pdbx_seq_one_letter_code
_entity_poly.pdbx_strand_id
1 'polypeptide(L)' 'MADTTEERLAYRLLTGVDDHAFCERVSEAIADGYVLYGDPSITSVGGEVIAAQAVVLPEVAT' A
#
# COMPACT_ATOMS: atom_id res chain seq x y z
N MET A 1 14.44 -16.12 -3.29
CA MET A 1 14.40 -15.62 -2.99
C MET A 1 14.35 -15.23 -2.12
N ALA A 2 14.56 -15.01 -1.83
CA ALA A 2 14.53 -14.69 -1.06
C ALA A 2 14.13 -14.28 -0.30
N ASP A 3 14.32 -14.33 0.07
CA ASP A 3 13.79 -14.00 0.75
C ASP A 3 13.59 -12.74 1.09
N THR A 4 13.01 -12.42 0.75
CA THR A 4 12.56 -11.09 0.94
C THR A 4 11.75 -10.89 2.18
N THR A 5 11.46 -11.95 2.85
CA THR A 5 10.70 -11.83 4.08
C THR A 5 11.47 -11.07 5.11
N GLU A 6 12.78 -11.09 5.02
CA GLU A 6 13.58 -10.40 6.01
C GLU A 6 13.93 -9.01 5.59
N GLU A 7 13.73 -8.72 4.32
CA GLU A 7 14.06 -7.41 3.84
C GLU A 7 12.81 -6.73 3.41
N ARG A 8 12.23 -5.99 4.32
CA ARG A 8 11.01 -5.28 4.03
C ARG A 8 11.34 -4.10 3.13
N LEU A 9 10.52 -3.93 2.11
CA LEU A 9 10.68 -2.77 1.26
C LEU A 9 10.34 -1.52 2.07
N ALA A 10 11.17 -0.51 1.94
CA ALA A 10 10.93 0.74 2.66
C ALA A 10 9.75 1.50 2.08
N TYR A 11 9.44 1.27 0.81
CA TYR A 11 8.35 1.94 0.13
C TYR A 11 7.54 0.91 -0.62
N ARG A 12 6.22 1.00 -0.50
CA ARG A 12 5.32 0.12 -1.26
C ARG A 12 4.18 0.95 -1.79
N LEU A 13 3.85 0.74 -3.04
CA LEU A 13 2.67 1.35 -3.63
C LEU A 13 1.62 0.26 -3.79
N LEU A 14 0.58 0.35 -2.97
CA LEU A 14 -0.49 -0.64 -2.99
C LEU A 14 -1.55 -0.16 -3.98
N THR A 15 -1.92 -1.03 -4.90
CA THR A 15 -2.93 -0.71 -5.89
C THR A 15 -3.93 -1.84 -5.96
N GLY A 16 -5.13 -1.52 -6.40
CA GLY A 16 -6.16 -2.54 -6.57
C GLY A 16 -7.50 -1.89 -6.80
N VAL A 17 -8.49 -2.74 -7.08
CA VAL A 17 -9.86 -2.28 -7.21
C VAL A 17 -10.28 -1.69 -5.87
N ASP A 18 -11.01 -0.58 -5.92
CA ASP A 18 -11.43 0.11 -4.71
C ASP A 18 -12.54 -0.69 -4.05
N ASP A 19 -12.16 -1.68 -3.24
CA ASP A 19 -13.11 -2.53 -2.56
C ASP A 19 -12.55 -2.94 -1.20
N HIS A 20 -13.27 -3.83 -0.53
CA HIS A 20 -12.90 -4.25 0.82
C HIS A 20 -11.54 -4.92 0.84
N ALA A 21 -11.20 -5.67 -0.21
CA ALA A 21 -9.92 -6.36 -0.26
C ALA A 21 -8.75 -5.37 -0.27
N PHE A 22 -8.92 -4.24 -0.98
CA PHE A 22 -7.89 -3.22 -0.98
C PHE A 22 -7.71 -2.65 0.41
N CYS A 23 -8.82 -2.36 1.09
CA CYS A 23 -8.74 -1.83 2.44
C CYS A 23 -8.06 -2.79 3.38
N GLU A 24 -8.31 -4.09 3.20
CA GLU A 24 -7.65 -5.09 4.03
C GLU A 24 -6.15 -5.09 3.80
N ARG A 25 -5.73 -4.96 2.55
CA ARG A 25 -4.31 -4.94 2.24
C ARG A 25 -3.62 -3.73 2.86
N VAL A 26 -4.26 -2.58 2.80
CA VAL A 26 -3.70 -1.38 3.42
C VAL A 26 -3.64 -1.55 4.93
N SER A 27 -4.70 -2.11 5.51
CA SER A 27 -4.74 -2.34 6.95
C SER A 27 -3.65 -3.30 7.38
N GLU A 28 -3.40 -4.33 6.59
CA GLU A 28 -2.34 -5.28 6.91
C GLU A 28 -0.96 -4.61 6.87
N ALA A 29 -0.75 -3.71 5.90
CA ALA A 29 0.52 -3.00 5.83
C ALA A 29 0.71 -2.13 7.06
N ILE A 30 -0.35 -1.45 7.50
CA ILE A 30 -0.27 -0.63 8.69
C ILE A 30 0.02 -1.48 9.92
N ALA A 31 -0.65 -2.63 10.03
CA ALA A 31 -0.40 -3.53 11.15
C ALA A 31 1.03 -4.06 11.13
N ASP A 32 1.63 -4.10 9.95
CA ASP A 32 2.99 -4.59 9.79
C ASP A 32 4.02 -3.49 10.01
N GLY A 33 3.58 -2.29 10.41
CA GLY A 33 4.48 -1.22 10.80
C GLY A 33 4.64 -0.13 9.78
N TYR A 34 4.00 -0.23 8.62
CA TYR A 34 4.07 0.83 7.63
C TYR A 34 3.17 2.00 8.01
N VAL A 35 3.50 3.17 7.50
CA VAL A 35 2.65 4.34 7.67
C VAL A 35 2.26 4.85 6.30
N LEU A 36 1.12 5.50 6.23
CA LEU A 36 0.64 6.06 4.98
C LEU A 36 1.52 7.22 4.56
N TYR A 37 1.79 7.30 3.27
CA TYR A 37 2.62 8.36 2.73
C TYR A 37 1.84 9.05 1.62
N GLY A 38 1.46 10.29 1.86
CA GLY A 38 0.69 11.07 0.91
C GLY A 38 -0.76 10.65 0.91
N ASP A 39 -1.51 11.19 -0.02
CA ASP A 39 -2.93 10.94 -0.14
C ASP A 39 -3.19 9.78 -1.07
N PRO A 40 -4.28 9.05 -0.87
CA PRO A 40 -4.64 8.01 -1.81
C PRO A 40 -5.04 8.60 -3.15
N SER A 41 -4.84 7.83 -4.20
CA SER A 41 -5.23 8.20 -5.53
C SER A 41 -6.29 7.25 -6.04
N ILE A 42 -7.21 7.76 -6.84
CA ILE A 42 -8.28 6.94 -7.40
C ILE A 42 -8.41 7.28 -8.86
N THR A 43 -8.54 6.27 -9.69
CA THR A 43 -8.72 6.47 -11.12
C THR A 43 -9.72 5.44 -11.64
N SER A 44 -10.32 5.73 -12.78
CA SER A 44 -11.25 4.82 -13.44
C SER A 44 -10.59 4.19 -14.64
N VAL A 45 -10.67 2.89 -14.75
CA VAL A 45 -10.13 2.17 -15.89
C VAL A 45 -11.16 1.14 -16.32
N GLY A 46 -11.69 1.28 -17.53
CA GLY A 46 -12.62 0.30 -18.06
C GLY A 46 -13.84 0.08 -17.19
N GLY A 47 -14.33 1.13 -16.54
CA GLY A 47 -15.52 1.04 -15.71
C GLY A 47 -15.23 0.62 -14.28
N GLU A 48 -13.97 0.37 -13.94
CA GLU A 48 -13.61 0.01 -12.58
C GLU A 48 -12.87 1.16 -11.91
N VAL A 49 -13.07 1.29 -10.61
CA VAL A 49 -12.37 2.29 -9.81
C VAL A 49 -11.14 1.62 -9.21
N ILE A 50 -9.97 2.17 -9.55
CA ILE A 50 -8.70 1.63 -9.09
C ILE A 50 -8.14 2.60 -8.05
N ALA A 51 -7.77 2.08 -6.91
CA ALA A 51 -7.22 2.88 -5.83
C ALA A 51 -5.73 2.59 -5.68
N ALA A 52 -4.98 3.58 -5.23
CA ALA A 52 -3.56 3.44 -4.98
C ALA A 52 -3.21 4.20 -3.72
N GLN A 53 -2.36 3.60 -2.91
CA GLN A 53 -1.91 4.23 -1.67
C GLN A 53 -0.46 3.84 -1.41
N ALA A 54 0.39 4.83 -1.24
CA ALA A 54 1.78 4.59 -0.90
C ALA A 54 1.92 4.44 0.60
N VAL A 55 2.76 3.50 1.01
CA VAL A 55 3.09 3.32 2.43
C VAL A 55 4.60 3.20 2.53
N VAL A 56 5.15 3.67 3.63
CA VAL A 56 6.58 3.64 3.86
C VAL A 56 6.85 3.19 5.28
N LEU A 57 8.06 2.68 5.51
CA LEU A 57 8.47 2.39 6.88
C LEU A 57 8.68 3.71 7.61
N PRO A 58 8.41 3.75 8.92
CA PRO A 58 8.48 5.02 9.66
C PRO A 58 9.83 5.71 9.56
N GLU A 59 10.91 4.96 9.52
CA GLU A 59 12.23 5.58 9.48
C GLU A 59 12.47 6.28 8.15
N VAL A 60 11.74 5.91 7.11
CA VAL A 60 11.84 6.58 5.82
C VAL A 60 10.98 7.82 5.79
N ALA A 61 9.86 7.80 6.50
CA ALA A 61 8.90 8.89 6.46
C ALA A 61 9.40 10.13 7.20
N THR A 62 10.38 9.99 8.06
CA THR A 62 10.91 11.14 8.80
C THR A 62 11.96 11.92 7.98
#